data_85fb558f9423dd8f63456557d06d714e
#
_entry.id   85fb558f9423dd8f63456557d06d714e
#
_cell.length_a   1.000
_cell.length_b   1.000
_cell.length_c   1.000
_cell.angle_alpha   90.00
_cell.angle_beta   90.00
_cell.angle_gamma   90.00
#
_symmetry.space_group_name_H-M   'P 1'
#
loop_
_entity.id
_entity.type
_entity.pdbx_description
1 polymer ?
#
loop_
_entity_poly.entity_id
_entity_poly.type
_entity_poly.pdbx_seq_one_letter_code
_entity_poly.pdbx_strand_id
1 'polypeptide(L)'
;NIFVGQSARTNKAGIQALAAIIEPLGYEVAPVNVSGCLHLKTGCTALDSETILINTDWIETIPFARYKKIMTLPQEPFGANVLPIFDSICMNSAAPETIDLVRSMDYEVVPIDISEFTKAEAGLTCMSVPFNGAR
;
A
#
# COMPACT_ATOMS: atom_id res chain seq x y z
N ASN A 1 11.86 8.18 2.14
CA ASN A 1 10.74 8.71 2.93
C ASN A 1 9.92 7.58 3.53
N ILE A 2 9.37 7.78 4.71
CA ILE A 2 8.44 6.87 5.36
C ILE A 2 7.07 7.55 5.41
N PHE A 3 6.12 7.00 4.68
CA PHE A 3 4.74 7.48 4.66
C PHE A 3 3.95 6.83 5.80
N VAL A 4 3.27 7.65 6.60
CA VAL A 4 2.50 7.19 7.76
C VAL A 4 1.05 7.63 7.63
N GLY A 5 0.13 6.66 7.60
CA GLY A 5 -1.29 6.94 7.50
C GLY A 5 -1.83 7.60 8.78
N GLN A 6 -2.45 8.76 8.64
CA GLN A 6 -3.25 9.40 9.67
C GLN A 6 -4.70 8.96 9.52
N SER A 7 -5.18 8.17 10.47
CA SER A 7 -6.52 7.57 10.45
C SER A 7 -7.05 7.42 11.89
N ALA A 8 -8.13 6.70 12.09
CA ALA A 8 -8.61 6.34 13.42
C ALA A 8 -7.60 5.50 14.24
N ARG A 9 -6.59 4.88 13.60
CA ARG A 9 -5.57 4.02 14.23
C ARG A 9 -4.28 4.75 14.56
N THR A 10 -4.00 5.89 13.93
CA THR A 10 -2.76 6.65 14.15
C THR A 10 -3.09 8.14 14.06
N ASN A 11 -2.88 8.86 15.15
CA ASN A 11 -3.09 10.30 15.22
C ASN A 11 -1.77 11.08 14.99
N LYS A 12 -1.88 12.41 14.92
CA LYS A 12 -0.74 13.30 14.71
C LYS A 12 0.36 13.12 15.78
N ALA A 13 -0.01 12.89 17.04
CA ALA A 13 0.97 12.71 18.11
C ALA A 13 1.78 11.41 17.93
N GLY A 14 1.13 10.32 17.49
CA GLY A 14 1.82 9.07 17.16
C GLY A 14 2.78 9.23 15.98
N ILE A 15 2.40 9.99 14.94
CA ILE A 15 3.27 10.28 13.80
C ILE A 15 4.49 11.11 14.25
N GLN A 16 4.28 12.12 15.08
CA GLN A 16 5.37 12.95 15.63
C GLN A 16 6.32 12.14 16.51
N ALA A 17 5.79 11.22 17.33
CA ALA A 17 6.62 10.34 18.17
C ALA A 17 7.49 9.41 17.30
N LEU A 18 6.94 8.86 16.22
CA LEU A 18 7.72 8.08 15.26
C LEU A 18 8.78 8.94 14.57
N ALA A 19 8.43 10.13 14.11
CA ALA A 19 9.37 11.06 13.47
C ALA A 19 10.57 11.36 14.37
N ALA A 20 10.33 11.65 15.65
CA ALA A 20 11.40 11.91 16.62
C ALA A 20 12.39 10.74 16.78
N ILE A 21 11.96 9.50 16.52
CA ILE A 21 12.81 8.32 16.61
C ILE A 21 13.62 8.09 15.32
N ILE A 22 12.98 8.27 14.15
CA ILE A 22 13.57 7.81 12.89
C ILE A 22 14.22 8.92 12.06
N GLU A 23 13.84 10.20 12.23
CA GLU A 23 14.49 11.32 11.53
C GLU A 23 15.98 11.46 11.88
N PRO A 24 16.42 11.25 13.13
CA PRO A 24 17.86 11.20 13.45
C PRO A 24 18.64 10.10 12.74
N LEU A 25 17.95 9.08 12.22
CA LEU A 25 18.52 8.00 11.42
C LEU A 25 18.57 8.31 9.91
N GLY A 26 18.21 9.53 9.51
CA GLY A 26 18.23 10.00 8.13
C GLY A 26 16.95 9.69 7.33
N TYR A 27 15.86 9.31 7.99
CA TYR A 27 14.57 9.12 7.34
C TYR A 27 13.71 10.39 7.45
N GLU A 28 12.90 10.64 6.44
CA GLU A 28 11.89 11.69 6.45
C GLU A 28 10.51 11.06 6.67
N VAL A 29 9.70 11.59 7.60
CA VAL A 29 8.35 11.13 7.88
C VAL A 29 7.33 12.03 7.23
N ALA A 30 6.51 11.47 6.35
CA ALA A 30 5.44 12.16 5.65
C ALA A 30 4.07 11.62 6.12
N PRO A 31 3.24 12.44 6.78
CA PRO A 31 1.87 12.05 7.11
C PRO A 31 1.01 11.98 5.84
N VAL A 32 0.09 11.03 5.82
CA VAL A 32 -0.87 10.83 4.72
C VAL A 32 -2.27 10.70 5.32
N ASN A 33 -3.18 11.56 4.94
CA ASN A 33 -4.57 11.42 5.36
C ASN A 33 -5.19 10.19 4.72
N VAL A 34 -5.82 9.36 5.57
CA VAL A 34 -6.50 8.13 5.20
C VAL A 34 -7.98 8.24 5.61
N SER A 35 -8.87 8.10 4.64
CA SER A 35 -10.33 8.02 4.84
C SER A 35 -10.83 6.66 4.31
N GLY A 36 -12.02 6.25 4.43
CA GLY A 36 -12.57 5.05 3.79
C GLY A 36 -11.95 3.68 4.17
N CYS A 37 -10.74 3.68 4.77
CA CYS A 37 -10.09 2.46 5.27
C CYS A 37 -9.30 2.73 6.56
N LEU A 38 -8.86 1.65 7.25
CA LEU A 38 -8.16 1.79 8.54
C LEU A 38 -6.67 2.08 8.40
N HIS A 39 -6.02 1.52 7.40
CA HIS A 39 -4.57 1.55 7.25
C HIS A 39 -4.15 2.05 5.86
N LEU A 40 -3.07 2.82 5.79
CA LEU A 40 -2.52 3.33 4.54
C LEU A 40 -2.30 2.22 3.49
N LYS A 41 -1.71 1.10 3.90
CA LYS A 41 -1.44 -0.04 2.99
C LYS A 41 -2.69 -0.77 2.50
N THR A 42 -3.86 -0.48 3.05
CA THR A 42 -5.13 -0.96 2.48
C THR A 42 -5.45 -0.26 1.17
N GLY A 43 -5.14 1.02 1.07
CA GLY A 43 -5.47 1.85 -0.10
C GLY A 43 -4.25 2.36 -0.88
N CYS A 44 -3.02 2.03 -0.48
CA CYS A 44 -1.82 2.48 -1.20
C CYS A 44 -0.64 1.55 -0.95
N THR A 45 -0.04 1.03 -2.02
CA THR A 45 1.20 0.22 -1.95
C THR A 45 2.16 0.63 -3.05
N ALA A 46 3.45 0.76 -2.73
CA ALA A 46 4.50 0.95 -3.72
C ALA A 46 4.70 -0.36 -4.50
N LEU A 47 4.72 -0.29 -5.83
CA LEU A 47 5.05 -1.40 -6.71
C LEU A 47 6.55 -1.49 -6.92
N ASP A 48 7.19 -0.33 -7.01
CA ASP A 48 8.64 -0.15 -7.13
C ASP A 48 9.07 1.19 -6.49
N SER A 49 10.28 1.66 -6.78
CA SER A 49 10.84 2.92 -6.25
C SER A 49 10.16 4.19 -6.79
N GLU A 50 9.43 4.11 -7.89
CA GLU A 50 8.86 5.26 -8.61
C GLU A 50 7.35 5.20 -8.77
N THR A 51 6.75 4.01 -8.60
CA THR A 51 5.34 3.73 -8.90
C THR A 51 4.59 3.27 -7.68
N ILE A 52 3.39 3.80 -7.48
CA ILE A 52 2.45 3.36 -6.45
C ILE A 52 1.11 2.96 -7.08
N LEU A 53 0.49 1.93 -6.51
CA LEU A 53 -0.91 1.58 -6.75
C LEU A 53 -1.74 2.19 -5.62
N ILE A 54 -2.77 2.97 -5.94
CA ILE A 54 -3.47 3.82 -4.97
C ILE A 54 -4.98 3.90 -5.24
N ASN A 55 -5.76 3.85 -4.17
CA ASN A 55 -7.17 4.23 -4.17
C ASN A 55 -7.27 5.72 -3.78
N THR A 56 -7.57 6.57 -4.74
CA THR A 56 -7.62 8.03 -4.56
C THR A 56 -8.87 8.53 -3.83
N ASP A 57 -9.89 7.70 -3.67
CA ASP A 57 -11.08 8.03 -2.86
C ASP A 57 -10.79 7.89 -1.36
N TRP A 58 -9.79 7.09 -1.00
CA TRP A 58 -9.43 6.81 0.39
C TRP A 58 -8.14 7.48 0.85
N ILE A 59 -7.23 7.76 -0.07
CA ILE A 59 -5.86 8.18 0.24
C ILE A 59 -5.57 9.54 -0.40
N GLU A 60 -5.11 10.47 0.43
CA GLU A 60 -4.62 11.77 -0.05
C GLU A 60 -3.41 11.58 -0.98
N THR A 61 -3.45 12.24 -2.14
CA THR A 61 -2.43 12.04 -3.19
C THR A 61 -1.27 13.03 -3.13
N ILE A 62 -1.41 14.14 -2.39
CA ILE A 62 -0.40 15.22 -2.33
C ILE A 62 0.97 14.70 -1.85
N PRO A 63 1.07 13.89 -0.76
CA PRO A 63 2.35 13.38 -0.31
C PRO A 63 3.09 12.51 -1.34
N PHE A 64 2.34 11.99 -2.32
CA PHE A 64 2.85 11.12 -3.38
C PHE A 64 3.05 11.85 -4.71
N ALA A 65 3.22 13.18 -4.71
CA ALA A 65 3.31 13.98 -5.95
C ALA A 65 4.42 13.51 -6.91
N ARG A 66 5.54 13.04 -6.37
CA ARG A 66 6.70 12.58 -7.14
C ARG A 66 6.57 11.19 -7.76
N TYR A 67 5.58 10.39 -7.30
CA TYR A 67 5.40 9.01 -7.76
C TYR A 67 4.44 8.96 -8.94
N LYS A 68 4.72 8.04 -9.87
CA LYS A 68 3.74 7.59 -10.85
C LYS A 68 2.61 6.88 -10.11
N LYS A 69 1.38 7.22 -10.40
CA LYS A 69 0.20 6.66 -9.73
C LYS A 69 -0.57 5.78 -10.70
N ILE A 70 -0.80 4.54 -10.29
CA ILE A 70 -1.79 3.65 -10.89
C ILE A 70 -2.99 3.69 -9.95
N MET A 71 -4.14 4.08 -10.44
CA MET A 71 -5.35 4.18 -9.63
C MET A 71 -6.11 2.86 -9.69
N THR A 72 -6.59 2.38 -8.53
CA THR A 72 -7.52 1.25 -8.49
C THR A 72 -8.83 1.62 -9.15
N LEU A 73 -9.56 0.62 -9.61
CA LEU A 73 -10.88 0.82 -10.18
C LEU A 73 -11.93 0.98 -9.07
N PRO A 74 -12.97 1.82 -9.24
CA PRO A 74 -13.97 2.07 -8.20
C PRO A 74 -14.69 0.80 -7.71
N GLN A 75 -14.88 -0.19 -8.59
CA GLN A 75 -15.50 -1.48 -8.23
C GLN A 75 -14.55 -2.44 -7.50
N GLU A 76 -13.24 -2.15 -7.48
CA GLU A 76 -12.20 -2.93 -6.83
C GLU A 76 -11.41 -2.10 -5.81
N PRO A 77 -12.07 -1.49 -4.82
CA PRO A 77 -11.45 -0.46 -3.97
C PRO A 77 -10.29 -0.99 -3.10
N PHE A 78 -10.24 -2.31 -2.86
CA PHE A 78 -9.16 -2.98 -2.12
C PHE A 78 -8.00 -3.45 -3.01
N GLY A 79 -8.06 -3.21 -4.33
CA GLY A 79 -7.05 -3.63 -5.29
C GLY A 79 -5.65 -3.06 -5.03
N ALA A 80 -5.53 -1.97 -4.25
CA ALA A 80 -4.24 -1.38 -3.86
C ALA A 80 -3.51 -2.13 -2.74
N ASN A 81 -4.16 -3.10 -2.06
CA ASN A 81 -3.50 -3.94 -1.05
C ASN A 81 -2.75 -5.09 -1.73
N VAL A 82 -1.55 -4.82 -2.18
CA VAL A 82 -0.71 -5.78 -2.91
C VAL A 82 0.61 -6.02 -2.18
N LEU A 83 1.29 -7.10 -2.49
CA LEU A 83 2.54 -7.48 -1.87
C LEU A 83 3.61 -7.71 -2.95
N PRO A 84 4.50 -6.74 -3.19
CA PRO A 84 5.66 -6.94 -4.04
C PRO A 84 6.65 -7.92 -3.38
N ILE A 85 7.04 -8.98 -4.10
CA ILE A 85 8.01 -9.98 -3.66
C ILE A 85 8.94 -10.28 -4.84
N PHE A 86 10.22 -9.98 -4.69
CA PHE A 86 11.21 -10.08 -5.76
C PHE A 86 10.75 -9.29 -7.01
N ASP A 87 10.63 -9.96 -8.16
CA ASP A 87 10.22 -9.35 -9.43
C ASP A 87 8.72 -9.46 -9.70
N SER A 88 7.94 -9.98 -8.73
CA SER A 88 6.51 -10.21 -8.89
C SER A 88 5.69 -9.43 -7.86
N ILE A 89 4.43 -9.13 -8.24
CA ILE A 89 3.46 -8.48 -7.38
C ILE A 89 2.34 -9.46 -7.08
N CYS A 90 2.22 -9.88 -5.81
CA CYS A 90 1.10 -10.68 -5.36
C CYS A 90 -0.14 -9.78 -5.19
N MET A 91 -1.24 -10.14 -5.82
CA MET A 91 -2.51 -9.41 -5.77
C MET A 91 -3.67 -10.33 -5.40
N ASN A 92 -4.66 -9.80 -4.69
CA ASN A 92 -5.89 -10.55 -4.42
C ASN A 92 -6.63 -10.84 -5.74
N SER A 93 -6.92 -12.10 -6.02
CA SER A 93 -7.65 -12.53 -7.22
C SER A 93 -9.08 -11.96 -7.34
N ALA A 94 -9.61 -11.39 -6.26
CA ALA A 94 -10.89 -10.68 -6.26
C ALA A 94 -10.84 -9.28 -6.93
N ALA A 95 -9.68 -8.84 -7.42
CA ALA A 95 -9.51 -7.57 -8.15
C ALA A 95 -8.99 -7.82 -9.58
N PRO A 96 -9.73 -8.53 -10.45
CA PRO A 96 -9.25 -8.96 -11.76
C PRO A 96 -8.94 -7.80 -12.70
N GLU A 97 -9.75 -6.74 -12.71
CA GLU A 97 -9.54 -5.60 -13.60
C GLU A 97 -8.32 -4.75 -13.16
N THR A 98 -8.09 -4.61 -11.86
CA THR A 98 -6.87 -3.96 -11.34
C THR A 98 -5.63 -4.82 -11.63
N ILE A 99 -5.73 -6.15 -11.58
CA ILE A 99 -4.66 -7.08 -11.98
C ILE A 99 -4.30 -6.85 -13.44
N ASP A 100 -5.28 -6.81 -14.33
CA ASP A 100 -5.05 -6.61 -15.77
C ASP A 100 -4.47 -5.23 -16.06
N LEU A 101 -4.89 -4.20 -15.32
CA LEU A 101 -4.31 -2.86 -15.41
C LEU A 101 -2.82 -2.88 -15.01
N VAL A 102 -2.46 -3.53 -13.91
CA VAL A 102 -1.06 -3.61 -13.44
C VAL A 102 -0.21 -4.42 -14.43
N ARG A 103 -0.72 -5.52 -14.96
CA ARG A 103 -0.06 -6.31 -16.01
C ARG A 103 0.18 -5.50 -17.29
N SER A 104 -0.76 -4.64 -17.67
CA SER A 104 -0.62 -3.80 -18.87
C SER A 104 0.52 -2.79 -18.78
N MET A 105 1.10 -2.62 -17.60
CA MET A 105 2.26 -1.76 -17.32
C MET A 105 3.56 -2.55 -17.10
N ASP A 106 3.61 -3.76 -17.67
CA ASP A 106 4.78 -4.67 -17.67
C ASP A 106 5.17 -5.22 -16.28
N TYR A 107 4.25 -5.22 -15.29
CA TYR A 107 4.48 -5.90 -14.03
C TYR A 107 4.09 -7.38 -14.10
N GLU A 108 4.95 -8.24 -13.55
CA GLU A 108 4.61 -9.65 -13.32
C GLU A 108 3.64 -9.75 -12.13
N VAL A 109 2.41 -10.24 -12.37
CA VAL A 109 1.38 -10.32 -11.33
C VAL A 109 1.00 -11.76 -11.05
N VAL A 110 1.07 -12.13 -9.77
CA VAL A 110 0.64 -13.42 -9.24
C VAL A 110 -0.69 -13.24 -8.49
N PRO A 111 -1.83 -13.66 -9.06
CA PRO A 111 -3.11 -13.63 -8.35
C PRO A 111 -3.13 -14.66 -7.22
N ILE A 112 -3.61 -14.25 -6.04
CA ILE A 112 -3.74 -15.11 -4.86
C ILE A 112 -5.18 -15.03 -4.35
N ASP A 113 -5.81 -16.17 -4.13
CA ASP A 113 -7.10 -16.22 -3.46
C ASP A 113 -6.90 -16.10 -1.94
N ILE A 114 -7.40 -15.00 -1.39
CA ILE A 114 -7.43 -14.73 0.05
C ILE A 114 -8.87 -14.55 0.56
N SER A 115 -9.85 -15.13 -0.13
CA SER A 115 -11.27 -14.95 0.17
C SER A 115 -11.64 -15.30 1.60
N GLU A 116 -11.06 -16.35 2.18
CA GLU A 116 -11.30 -16.72 3.57
C GLU A 116 -10.70 -15.71 4.57
N PHE A 117 -9.55 -15.13 4.24
CA PHE A 117 -8.90 -14.13 5.10
C PHE A 117 -9.59 -12.76 5.02
N THR A 118 -10.16 -12.41 3.87
CA THR A 118 -10.92 -11.16 3.73
C THR A 118 -12.21 -11.15 4.57
N LYS A 119 -12.77 -12.31 4.91
CA LYS A 119 -13.88 -12.42 5.88
C LYS A 119 -13.49 -11.94 7.28
N ALA A 120 -12.20 -11.99 7.61
CA ALA A 120 -11.62 -11.46 8.84
C ALA A 120 -10.96 -10.09 8.64
N GLU A 121 -11.35 -9.35 7.58
CA GLU A 121 -10.83 -8.04 7.22
C GLU A 121 -9.30 -8.01 6.96
N ALA A 122 -8.68 -9.17 6.67
CA ALA A 122 -7.26 -9.25 6.38
C ALA A 122 -6.97 -9.05 4.88
N GLY A 123 -5.88 -8.35 4.59
CA GLY A 123 -5.31 -8.21 3.25
C GLY A 123 -3.92 -8.85 3.17
N LEU A 124 -3.34 -8.92 1.98
CA LEU A 124 -2.02 -9.53 1.74
C LEU A 124 -0.94 -8.92 2.64
N THR A 125 -0.92 -7.59 2.76
CA THR A 125 0.08 -6.89 3.58
C THR A 125 -0.11 -7.10 5.08
N CYS A 126 -1.33 -7.35 5.55
CA CYS A 126 -1.61 -7.62 6.97
C CYS A 126 -1.07 -8.98 7.42
N MET A 127 -0.96 -9.93 6.48
CA MET A 127 -0.52 -11.30 6.72
C MET A 127 0.96 -11.52 6.42
N SER A 128 1.72 -10.47 6.09
CA SER A 128 3.06 -10.59 5.55
C SER A 128 4.06 -9.69 6.28
N VAL A 129 5.25 -10.23 6.52
CA VAL A 129 6.40 -9.48 7.04
C VAL A 129 7.58 -9.77 6.11
N PRO A 130 7.72 -9.02 4.98
CA PRO A 130 8.85 -9.21 4.09
C PRO A 130 10.14 -8.71 4.76
N PHE A 131 11.19 -9.49 4.65
CA PHE A 131 12.52 -9.14 5.15
C PHE A 131 13.60 -9.69 4.21
N ASN A 132 14.73 -8.99 4.14
CA ASN A 132 15.91 -9.50 3.43
C ASN A 132 16.67 -10.44 4.35
N GLY A 133 16.60 -11.74 4.08
CA GLY A 133 17.45 -12.73 4.76
C GLY A 133 18.91 -12.49 4.38
N ALA A 134 19.84 -12.65 5.33
CA ALA A 134 21.26 -12.77 5.00
C ALA A 134 21.44 -14.01 4.10
N ARG A 135 22.04 -13.82 2.92
CA ARG A 135 22.46 -14.91 2.04
C ARG A 135 23.75 -15.53 2.60
#